data_e59e98e7efec0812974a8a1f642d0549
#
_entry.id   e59e98e7efec0812974a8a1f642d0549
#
_cell.length_a   1.000
_cell.length_b   1.000
_cell.length_c   1.000
_cell.angle_alpha   90.00
_cell.angle_beta   90.00
_cell.angle_gamma   90.00
#
_symmetry.space_group_name_H-M   'P 1'
#
loop_
_entity.id
_entity.type
_entity.pdbx_description
1 polymer ?
#
loop_
_entity_poly.entity_id
_entity_poly.type
_entity_poly.pdbx_seq_one_letter_code
_entity_poly.pdbx_strand_id
1 'polypeptide(L)'
;MKTHFTLLLLFISALSFSQNQSKIDLEKLKIKVIKLINNERSNNDTKLLGLDVYLKKAADDHAKYIAKIQTLSHAQTDAKKQSPKERVYFYGGNSFVLVGENLLFTGIKDQIYSDEDLDALALKMFNLWKKSPNHYKNISETKYNFTEIGFSIDSENKKIYVVQMFGAK
;
A
#
# COMPACT_ATOMS: atom_id res chain seq x y z
N MET A 1 -28.29 0.92 69.05
CA MET A 1 -27.27 1.28 68.02
C MET A 1 -27.56 0.49 66.77
N LYS A 2 -28.08 1.13 65.72
CA LYS A 2 -28.33 0.51 64.40
C LYS A 2 -27.23 0.95 63.47
N THR A 3 -26.34 0.01 63.10
CA THR A 3 -25.26 0.24 62.12
C THR A 3 -25.83 0.09 60.72
N HIS A 4 -25.85 1.20 59.97
CA HIS A 4 -26.18 1.21 58.54
C HIS A 4 -24.94 0.85 57.75
N PHE A 5 -24.97 -0.27 57.00
CA PHE A 5 -23.94 -0.71 56.08
C PHE A 5 -24.26 -0.13 54.69
N THR A 6 -23.53 0.89 54.29
CA THR A 6 -23.72 1.50 53.00
C THR A 6 -22.92 0.70 51.97
N LEU A 7 -23.61 -0.02 51.08
CA LEU A 7 -22.99 -0.76 49.96
C LEU A 7 -22.67 0.20 48.83
N LEU A 8 -21.38 0.46 48.61
CA LEU A 8 -20.88 1.29 47.52
C LEU A 8 -20.75 0.43 46.25
N LEU A 9 -21.71 0.56 45.33
CA LEU A 9 -21.66 -0.07 43.98
C LEU A 9 -20.71 0.70 43.08
N LEU A 10 -19.50 0.16 42.85
CA LEU A 10 -18.57 0.62 41.83
C LEU A 10 -19.06 0.19 40.45
N PHE A 11 -19.62 1.14 39.68
CA PHE A 11 -19.88 0.95 38.25
C PHE A 11 -18.55 1.04 37.49
N ILE A 12 -17.98 -0.11 37.09
CA ILE A 12 -16.90 -0.18 36.15
C ILE A 12 -17.51 -0.06 34.76
N SER A 13 -17.50 1.15 34.18
CA SER A 13 -17.82 1.35 32.77
C SER A 13 -16.68 0.74 31.92
N ALA A 14 -16.91 -0.45 31.39
CA ALA A 14 -16.05 -1.02 30.34
C ALA A 14 -16.20 -0.17 29.08
N LEU A 15 -15.26 0.75 28.87
CA LEU A 15 -15.09 1.42 27.59
C LEU A 15 -14.66 0.36 26.57
N SER A 16 -15.62 -0.20 25.85
CA SER A 16 -15.36 -1.02 24.68
C SER A 16 -14.72 -0.13 23.60
N PHE A 17 -13.41 -0.10 23.54
CA PHE A 17 -12.72 0.39 22.35
C PHE A 17 -13.06 -0.56 21.20
N SER A 18 -14.08 -0.21 20.42
CA SER A 18 -14.29 -0.82 19.11
C SER A 18 -13.09 -0.40 18.26
N GLN A 19 -12.06 -1.23 18.22
CA GLN A 19 -11.04 -1.12 17.20
C GLN A 19 -11.75 -1.35 15.86
N ASN A 20 -11.86 -0.29 15.06
CA ASN A 20 -12.37 -0.34 13.70
C ASN A 20 -11.31 -1.11 12.88
N GLN A 21 -11.33 -2.45 12.99
CA GLN A 21 -10.39 -3.32 12.29
C GLN A 21 -10.62 -3.12 10.79
N SER A 22 -9.60 -2.64 10.09
CA SER A 22 -9.64 -2.53 8.63
C SER A 22 -10.05 -3.87 8.02
N LYS A 23 -11.04 -3.86 7.13
CA LYS A 23 -11.52 -5.08 6.45
C LYS A 23 -10.43 -5.78 5.64
N ILE A 24 -9.39 -5.04 5.24
CA ILE A 24 -8.22 -5.52 4.52
C ILE A 24 -6.97 -5.17 5.32
N ASP A 25 -6.18 -6.17 5.67
CA ASP A 25 -4.84 -5.96 6.25
C ASP A 25 -3.87 -5.53 5.13
N LEU A 26 -3.69 -4.20 4.99
CA LEU A 26 -2.88 -3.61 3.92
C LEU A 26 -1.39 -3.94 4.07
N GLU A 27 -0.88 -4.13 5.29
CA GLU A 27 0.52 -4.50 5.50
C GLU A 27 0.77 -5.95 5.05
N LYS A 28 -0.10 -6.88 5.42
CA LYS A 28 -0.03 -8.26 4.90
C LYS A 28 -0.18 -8.30 3.38
N LEU A 29 -1.13 -7.54 2.82
CA LEU A 29 -1.32 -7.47 1.38
C LEU A 29 -0.05 -6.97 0.68
N LYS A 30 0.58 -5.90 1.20
CA LYS A 30 1.85 -5.37 0.69
C LYS A 30 2.93 -6.45 0.64
N ILE A 31 3.13 -7.14 1.76
CA ILE A 31 4.13 -8.22 1.87
C ILE A 31 3.89 -9.30 0.83
N LYS A 32 2.63 -9.74 0.65
CA LYS A 32 2.25 -10.77 -0.33
C LYS A 32 2.54 -10.32 -1.77
N VAL A 33 2.19 -9.08 -2.14
CA VAL A 33 2.45 -8.54 -3.48
C VAL A 33 3.96 -8.43 -3.74
N ILE A 34 4.74 -7.87 -2.79
CA ILE A 34 6.20 -7.73 -2.94
C ILE A 34 6.87 -9.10 -3.04
N LYS A 35 6.39 -10.10 -2.30
CA LYS A 35 6.87 -11.49 -2.41
C LYS A 35 6.66 -12.05 -3.82
N LEU A 36 5.50 -11.85 -4.43
CA LEU A 36 5.24 -12.30 -5.81
C LEU A 36 6.17 -11.62 -6.82
N ILE A 37 6.39 -10.30 -6.64
CA ILE A 37 7.31 -9.53 -7.50
C ILE A 37 8.74 -10.03 -7.34
N ASN A 38 9.21 -10.24 -6.12
CA ASN A 38 10.56 -10.73 -5.86
C ASN A 38 10.76 -12.17 -6.33
N ASN A 39 9.75 -13.03 -6.26
CA ASN A 39 9.78 -14.37 -6.85
C ASN A 39 9.92 -14.29 -8.38
N GLU A 40 9.17 -13.41 -9.04
CA GLU A 40 9.28 -13.19 -10.48
C GLU A 40 10.68 -12.69 -10.88
N ARG A 41 11.25 -11.77 -10.10
CA ARG A 41 12.61 -11.26 -10.32
C ARG A 41 13.65 -12.36 -10.15
N SER A 42 13.52 -13.18 -9.09
CA SER A 42 14.41 -14.33 -8.86
C SER A 42 14.34 -15.34 -10.00
N ASN A 43 13.14 -15.63 -10.53
CA ASN A 43 12.96 -16.55 -11.67
C ASN A 43 13.58 -16.03 -12.97
N ASN A 44 13.86 -14.71 -13.04
CA ASN A 44 14.52 -14.06 -14.17
C ASN A 44 15.97 -13.63 -13.83
N ASP A 45 16.61 -14.26 -12.85
CA ASP A 45 17.98 -13.98 -12.40
C ASP A 45 18.23 -12.49 -12.06
N THR A 46 17.18 -11.79 -11.62
CA THR A 46 17.24 -10.37 -11.28
C THR A 46 17.30 -10.21 -9.77
N LYS A 47 18.15 -9.27 -9.30
CA LYS A 47 18.31 -8.96 -7.87
C LYS A 47 16.96 -8.62 -7.21
N LEU A 48 16.74 -9.15 -6.00
CA LEU A 48 15.55 -8.85 -5.21
C LEU A 48 15.52 -7.37 -4.79
N LEU A 49 14.30 -6.83 -4.67
CA LEU A 49 14.06 -5.47 -4.22
C LEU A 49 13.95 -5.44 -2.70
N GLY A 50 14.71 -4.55 -2.06
CA GLY A 50 14.55 -4.18 -0.66
C GLY A 50 13.45 -3.14 -0.46
N LEU A 51 13.15 -2.81 0.79
CA LEU A 51 12.16 -1.80 1.16
C LEU A 51 12.83 -0.46 1.49
N ASP A 52 12.11 0.64 1.26
CA ASP A 52 12.61 1.99 1.57
C ASP A 52 11.48 2.92 2.02
N VAL A 53 11.71 3.61 3.14
CA VAL A 53 10.72 4.48 3.77
C VAL A 53 10.29 5.69 2.92
N TYR A 54 11.18 6.21 2.08
CA TYR A 54 10.87 7.37 1.23
C TYR A 54 10.00 6.96 0.05
N LEU A 55 10.27 5.77 -0.52
CA LEU A 55 9.40 5.16 -1.53
C LEU A 55 8.01 4.86 -0.94
N LYS A 56 7.95 4.37 0.32
CA LYS A 56 6.67 4.11 1.01
C LYS A 56 5.84 5.38 1.15
N LYS A 57 6.45 6.47 1.66
CA LYS A 57 5.75 7.76 1.83
C LYS A 57 5.23 8.31 0.49
N ALA A 58 6.05 8.24 -0.56
CA ALA A 58 5.66 8.68 -1.90
C ALA A 58 4.52 7.83 -2.48
N ALA A 59 4.57 6.50 -2.29
CA ALA A 59 3.54 5.58 -2.73
C ALA A 59 2.19 5.83 -2.03
N ASP A 60 2.20 6.00 -0.70
CA ASP A 60 0.99 6.27 0.09
C ASP A 60 0.33 7.61 -0.28
N ASP A 61 1.16 8.66 -0.44
CA ASP A 61 0.66 9.98 -0.85
C ASP A 61 -0.01 9.89 -2.22
N HIS A 62 0.64 9.22 -3.18
CA HIS A 62 0.10 9.13 -4.53
C HIS A 62 -1.13 8.21 -4.63
N ALA A 63 -1.18 7.13 -3.85
CA ALA A 63 -2.36 6.27 -3.79
C ALA A 63 -3.60 7.04 -3.31
N LYS A 64 -3.44 7.89 -2.28
CA LYS A 64 -4.50 8.77 -1.80
C LYS A 64 -4.92 9.79 -2.85
N TYR A 65 -3.94 10.38 -3.56
CA TYR A 65 -4.21 11.35 -4.61
C TYR A 65 -5.03 10.76 -5.75
N ILE A 66 -4.60 9.64 -6.34
CA ILE A 66 -5.32 9.01 -7.46
C ILE A 66 -6.69 8.45 -7.05
N ALA A 67 -6.84 8.00 -5.80
CA ALA A 67 -8.15 7.61 -5.26
C ALA A 67 -9.08 8.83 -5.14
N LYS A 68 -8.58 9.99 -4.68
CA LYS A 68 -9.36 11.23 -4.58
C LYS A 68 -9.85 11.73 -5.94
N ILE A 69 -8.99 11.69 -6.96
CA ILE A 69 -9.35 12.18 -8.31
C ILE A 69 -10.02 11.10 -9.18
N GLN A 70 -10.16 9.88 -8.66
CA GLN A 70 -10.78 8.73 -9.36
C GLN A 70 -10.13 8.40 -10.73
N THR A 71 -8.84 8.71 -10.88
CA THR A 71 -8.13 8.59 -12.17
C THR A 71 -6.70 8.11 -11.94
N LEU A 72 -6.25 7.13 -12.75
CA LEU A 72 -4.84 6.73 -12.78
C LEU A 72 -4.04 7.77 -13.56
N SER A 73 -3.17 8.49 -12.87
CA SER A 73 -2.26 9.46 -13.44
C SER A 73 -0.92 9.37 -12.72
N HIS A 74 0.18 9.38 -13.46
CA HIS A 74 1.52 9.46 -12.87
C HIS A 74 1.86 10.87 -12.34
N ALA A 75 1.08 11.89 -12.72
CA ALA A 75 1.28 13.27 -12.31
C ALA A 75 0.33 13.67 -11.17
N GLN A 76 0.82 14.52 -10.25
CA GLN A 76 -0.01 15.27 -9.31
C GLN A 76 -0.03 16.75 -9.72
N THR A 77 -1.04 17.48 -9.26
CA THR A 77 -1.16 18.93 -9.47
C THR A 77 -0.25 19.76 -8.58
N ASP A 78 0.23 19.21 -7.46
CA ASP A 78 1.22 19.86 -6.59
C ASP A 78 2.58 19.86 -7.31
N ALA A 79 3.11 21.05 -7.60
CA ALA A 79 4.38 21.23 -8.30
C ALA A 79 5.59 20.57 -7.63
N LYS A 80 5.55 20.40 -6.28
CA LYS A 80 6.61 19.71 -5.52
C LYS A 80 6.52 18.19 -5.59
N LYS A 81 5.40 17.65 -6.12
CA LYS A 81 5.08 16.22 -6.16
C LYS A 81 4.58 15.76 -7.53
N GLN A 82 4.84 16.56 -8.56
CA GLN A 82 4.28 16.36 -9.89
C GLN A 82 4.65 15.01 -10.48
N SER A 83 5.93 14.65 -10.50
CA SER A 83 6.42 13.35 -10.99
C SER A 83 6.69 12.36 -9.86
N PRO A 84 6.82 11.05 -10.16
CA PRO A 84 7.22 10.05 -9.18
C PRO A 84 8.52 10.41 -8.45
N LYS A 85 9.52 10.89 -9.17
CA LYS A 85 10.82 11.26 -8.60
C LYS A 85 10.73 12.48 -7.67
N GLU A 86 9.96 13.49 -8.04
CA GLU A 86 9.72 14.66 -7.19
C GLU A 86 8.98 14.29 -5.91
N ARG A 87 8.03 13.35 -5.96
CA ARG A 87 7.37 12.82 -4.75
C ARG A 87 8.37 12.17 -3.80
N VAL A 88 9.27 11.32 -4.32
CA VAL A 88 10.31 10.68 -3.51
C VAL A 88 11.23 11.72 -2.88
N TYR A 89 11.64 12.72 -3.63
CA TYR A 89 12.48 13.84 -3.14
C TYR A 89 11.77 14.69 -2.11
N PHE A 90 10.48 14.98 -2.31
CA PHE A 90 9.66 15.71 -1.33
C PHE A 90 9.66 15.04 0.05
N TYR A 91 9.71 13.71 0.09
CA TYR A 91 9.77 12.94 1.33
C TYR A 91 11.20 12.68 1.86
N GLY A 92 12.23 13.23 1.22
CA GLY A 92 13.63 13.16 1.65
C GLY A 92 14.47 12.09 0.95
N GLY A 93 13.94 11.44 -0.08
CA GLY A 93 14.63 10.40 -0.84
C GLY A 93 15.61 10.93 -1.90
N ASN A 94 16.36 11.99 -1.62
CA ASN A 94 17.25 12.65 -2.59
C ASN A 94 18.41 11.79 -3.08
N SER A 95 18.70 10.67 -2.41
CA SER A 95 19.73 9.71 -2.83
C SER A 95 19.29 8.80 -3.99
N PHE A 96 18.00 8.79 -4.35
CA PHE A 96 17.52 8.00 -5.47
C PHE A 96 17.89 8.65 -6.81
N VAL A 97 18.70 7.95 -7.60
CA VAL A 97 19.10 8.40 -8.96
C VAL A 97 18.09 7.99 -10.01
N LEU A 98 17.44 6.86 -9.83
CA LEU A 98 16.39 6.33 -10.72
C LEU A 98 15.13 6.04 -9.91
N VAL A 99 13.98 6.45 -10.43
CA VAL A 99 12.65 6.19 -9.83
C VAL A 99 11.70 5.76 -10.93
N GLY A 100 10.91 4.73 -10.64
CA GLY A 100 9.82 4.26 -11.49
C GLY A 100 8.53 4.06 -10.69
N GLU A 101 7.42 3.93 -11.40
CA GLU A 101 6.11 3.79 -10.79
C GLU A 101 5.20 2.89 -11.60
N ASN A 102 4.47 2.01 -10.92
CA ASN A 102 3.34 1.26 -11.46
C ASN A 102 2.07 1.67 -10.73
N LEU A 103 1.00 1.85 -11.47
CA LEU A 103 -0.32 2.20 -10.95
C LEU A 103 -1.34 1.13 -11.34
N LEU A 104 -2.29 0.88 -10.47
CA LEU A 104 -3.52 0.18 -10.79
C LEU A 104 -4.66 0.58 -9.85
N PHE A 105 -5.88 0.27 -10.23
CA PHE A 105 -6.97 0.03 -9.29
C PHE A 105 -7.65 -1.31 -9.59
N THR A 106 -8.30 -1.88 -8.58
CA THR A 106 -9.13 -3.07 -8.76
C THR A 106 -10.31 -3.06 -7.78
N GLY A 107 -11.37 -3.79 -8.14
CA GLY A 107 -12.51 -3.98 -7.25
C GLY A 107 -12.15 -4.86 -6.06
N ILE A 108 -12.71 -4.51 -4.91
CA ILE A 108 -12.64 -5.24 -3.64
C ILE A 108 -14.05 -5.63 -3.17
N LYS A 109 -14.13 -6.67 -2.33
CA LYS A 109 -15.37 -7.10 -1.69
C LYS A 109 -15.58 -6.35 -0.39
N ASP A 110 -16.82 -6.13 -0.01
CA ASP A 110 -17.20 -5.54 1.27
C ASP A 110 -17.28 -6.63 2.35
N GLN A 111 -16.13 -7.18 2.72
CA GLN A 111 -15.97 -8.25 3.72
C GLN A 111 -14.64 -8.13 4.45
N ILE A 112 -14.51 -8.80 5.60
CA ILE A 112 -13.20 -9.03 6.24
C ILE A 112 -12.45 -10.05 5.39
N TYR A 113 -11.22 -9.72 4.99
CA TYR A 113 -10.39 -10.57 4.15
C TYR A 113 -9.65 -11.59 5.00
N SER A 114 -9.81 -12.86 4.67
CA SER A 114 -8.97 -13.96 5.18
C SER A 114 -7.55 -13.89 4.56
N ASP A 115 -6.67 -14.74 5.02
CA ASP A 115 -5.31 -14.83 4.44
C ASP A 115 -5.34 -15.30 2.99
N GLU A 116 -6.25 -16.22 2.65
CA GLU A 116 -6.51 -16.70 1.29
C GLU A 116 -7.10 -15.62 0.38
N ASP A 117 -8.01 -14.77 0.91
CA ASP A 117 -8.55 -13.63 0.19
C ASP A 117 -7.43 -12.61 -0.13
N LEU A 118 -6.50 -12.39 0.81
CA LEU A 118 -5.34 -11.53 0.60
C LEU A 118 -4.38 -12.11 -0.44
N ASP A 119 -4.14 -13.43 -0.44
CA ASP A 119 -3.34 -14.10 -1.47
C ASP A 119 -3.97 -13.95 -2.85
N ALA A 120 -5.28 -14.18 -2.96
CA ALA A 120 -6.00 -14.01 -4.21
C ALA A 120 -5.95 -12.55 -4.72
N LEU A 121 -6.11 -11.57 -3.82
CA LEU A 121 -6.04 -10.16 -4.18
C LEU A 121 -4.61 -9.75 -4.59
N ALA A 122 -3.59 -10.20 -3.87
CA ALA A 122 -2.19 -9.95 -4.21
C ALA A 122 -1.84 -10.55 -5.58
N LEU A 123 -2.25 -11.79 -5.85
CA LEU A 123 -2.05 -12.45 -7.14
C LEU A 123 -2.76 -11.71 -8.27
N LYS A 124 -3.98 -11.22 -8.03
CA LYS A 124 -4.72 -10.39 -9.01
C LYS A 124 -3.96 -9.12 -9.35
N MET A 125 -3.45 -8.38 -8.36
CA MET A 125 -2.67 -7.16 -8.56
C MET A 125 -1.39 -7.43 -9.34
N PHE A 126 -0.62 -8.44 -8.92
CA PHE A 126 0.59 -8.85 -9.62
C PHE A 126 0.33 -9.22 -11.09
N ASN A 127 -0.72 -10.00 -11.36
CA ASN A 127 -1.09 -10.41 -12.73
C ASN A 127 -1.54 -9.23 -13.60
N LEU A 128 -2.21 -8.23 -13.04
CA LEU A 128 -2.57 -7.01 -13.76
C LEU A 128 -1.31 -6.27 -14.22
N TRP A 129 -0.30 -6.14 -13.37
CA TRP A 129 0.97 -5.53 -13.75
C TRP A 129 1.79 -6.43 -14.70
N LYS A 130 1.85 -7.75 -14.45
CA LYS A 130 2.60 -8.68 -15.29
C LYS A 130 2.09 -8.73 -16.73
N LYS A 131 0.78 -8.60 -16.94
CA LYS A 131 0.15 -8.59 -18.27
C LYS A 131 0.35 -7.28 -19.03
N SER A 132 0.76 -6.21 -18.36
CA SER A 132 1.01 -4.90 -18.99
C SER A 132 2.50 -4.77 -19.31
N PRO A 133 2.93 -4.65 -20.57
CA PRO A 133 4.35 -4.57 -20.93
C PRO A 133 5.12 -3.45 -20.22
N ASN A 134 4.49 -2.27 -20.07
CA ASN A 134 5.12 -1.13 -19.39
C ASN A 134 5.29 -1.36 -17.88
N HIS A 135 4.29 -1.94 -17.21
CA HIS A 135 4.39 -2.26 -15.78
C HIS A 135 5.37 -3.40 -15.54
N TYR A 136 5.36 -4.43 -16.40
CA TYR A 136 6.29 -5.55 -16.30
C TYR A 136 7.74 -5.12 -16.51
N LYS A 137 7.99 -4.16 -17.41
CA LYS A 137 9.33 -3.56 -17.60
C LYS A 137 9.87 -2.99 -16.29
N ASN A 138 9.05 -2.32 -15.48
CA ASN A 138 9.46 -1.83 -14.17
C ASN A 138 9.75 -2.99 -13.19
N ILE A 139 8.92 -4.05 -13.20
CA ILE A 139 9.13 -5.23 -12.33
C ILE A 139 10.44 -5.92 -12.66
N SER A 140 10.80 -6.03 -13.93
CA SER A 140 12.00 -6.73 -14.42
C SER A 140 13.24 -5.84 -14.56
N GLU A 141 13.14 -4.51 -14.33
CA GLU A 141 14.27 -3.59 -14.47
C GLU A 141 15.40 -3.94 -13.48
N THR A 142 16.57 -4.28 -14.01
CA THR A 142 17.72 -4.76 -13.24
C THR A 142 18.37 -3.67 -12.38
N LYS A 143 18.22 -2.40 -12.77
CA LYS A 143 18.79 -1.25 -12.06
C LYS A 143 18.09 -0.93 -10.75
N TYR A 144 16.82 -1.31 -10.58
CA TYR A 144 16.12 -1.09 -9.33
C TYR A 144 16.60 -2.05 -8.24
N ASN A 145 16.80 -1.51 -7.04
CA ASN A 145 17.19 -2.25 -5.85
C ASN A 145 16.25 -2.03 -4.66
N PHE A 146 15.27 -1.12 -4.80
CA PHE A 146 14.23 -0.87 -3.78
C PHE A 146 12.85 -0.79 -4.40
N THR A 147 11.84 -1.17 -3.62
CA THR A 147 10.41 -0.97 -3.95
C THR A 147 9.61 -0.72 -2.68
N GLU A 148 8.44 -0.11 -2.85
CA GLU A 148 7.38 -0.03 -1.85
C GLU A 148 6.03 0.11 -2.51
N ILE A 149 4.98 -0.22 -1.75
CA ILE A 149 3.59 -0.16 -2.22
C ILE A 149 2.76 0.68 -1.26
N GLY A 150 2.01 1.63 -1.83
CA GLY A 150 0.97 2.41 -1.16
C GLY A 150 -0.42 2.00 -1.63
N PHE A 151 -1.38 2.09 -0.71
CA PHE A 151 -2.78 1.76 -0.98
C PHE A 151 -3.70 2.89 -0.55
N SER A 152 -4.82 3.02 -1.26
CA SER A 152 -5.96 3.81 -0.82
C SER A 152 -7.26 3.07 -1.16
N ILE A 153 -8.12 2.87 -0.15
CA ILE A 153 -9.41 2.22 -0.30
C ILE A 153 -10.48 3.29 -0.53
N ASP A 154 -11.23 3.10 -1.61
CA ASP A 154 -12.48 3.79 -1.88
C ASP A 154 -13.62 2.82 -1.55
N SER A 155 -14.14 2.96 -0.33
CA SER A 155 -15.18 2.07 0.19
C SER A 155 -16.52 2.28 -0.52
N GLU A 156 -16.81 3.49 -1.00
CA GLU A 156 -18.04 3.84 -1.70
C GLU A 156 -18.12 3.13 -3.04
N ASN A 157 -17.05 3.18 -3.83
CA ASN A 157 -16.97 2.53 -5.14
C ASN A 157 -16.41 1.10 -5.08
N LYS A 158 -16.15 0.57 -3.88
CA LYS A 158 -15.57 -0.77 -3.64
C LYS A 158 -14.31 -1.01 -4.46
N LYS A 159 -13.40 -0.04 -4.46
CA LYS A 159 -12.12 -0.09 -5.18
C LYS A 159 -10.95 0.07 -4.21
N ILE A 160 -9.82 -0.52 -4.58
CA ILE A 160 -8.51 -0.23 -4.00
C ILE A 160 -7.60 0.32 -5.09
N TYR A 161 -7.01 1.48 -4.82
CA TYR A 161 -5.98 2.11 -5.64
C TYR A 161 -4.62 1.73 -5.11
N VAL A 162 -3.72 1.39 -6.00
CA VAL A 162 -2.41 0.83 -5.65
C VAL A 162 -1.33 1.55 -6.43
N VAL A 163 -0.31 1.99 -5.72
CA VAL A 163 0.88 2.61 -6.28
C VAL A 163 2.08 1.80 -5.85
N GLN A 164 2.83 1.27 -6.81
CA GLN A 164 4.14 0.68 -6.55
C GLN A 164 5.22 1.66 -7.00
N MET A 165 6.09 2.02 -6.07
CA MET A 165 7.30 2.81 -6.36
C MET A 165 8.50 1.88 -6.46
N PHE A 166 9.39 2.19 -7.40
CA PHE A 166 10.69 1.56 -7.57
C PHE A 166 11.79 2.60 -7.45
N GLY A 167 12.98 2.19 -7.00
CA GLY A 167 14.11 3.09 -6.92
C GLY A 167 15.46 2.42 -6.96
N ALA A 168 16.44 3.19 -7.42
CA ALA A 168 17.87 2.86 -7.34
C ALA A 168 18.64 4.00 -6.67
N LYS A 169 19.54 3.63 -5.77
CA LYS A 169 20.51 4.52 -5.10
C LYS A 169 21.90 4.22 -5.63
#